data_6cfd81fceefe12ab9ad3004a71684af4
#
_entry.id   6cfd81fceefe12ab9ad3004a71684af4
#
_cell.length_a   1.000
_cell.length_b   1.000
_cell.length_c   1.000
_cell.angle_alpha   90.00
_cell.angle_beta   90.00
_cell.angle_gamma   90.00
#
_symmetry.space_group_name_H-M   'P 1'
#
loop_
_entity.id
_entity.type
_entity.pdbx_description
1 polymer ?
#
loop_
_entity_poly.entity_id
_entity_poly.type
_entity_poly.pdbx_seq_one_letter_code
_entity_poly.pdbx_strand_id
1 'polypeptide(L)'
;MKLYAICLIKDEDDIIEQTLTYAMHYCEKIFVIDNGSSDRTWKIVQELSTQYPQIIPYSQTFEPFSDGLRAIVYNDIHQDLTDSDWWLRLDSDEFLAEDPRIEIVRAMTEGCDIIWSWQ
;
A
#
# COMPACT_ATOMS: atom_id res chain seq x y z
N MET A 1 -14.51 6.17 -7.46
CA MET A 1 -13.75 5.81 -6.26
C MET A 1 -12.50 5.06 -6.66
N LYS A 2 -11.36 5.48 -6.13
CA LYS A 2 -10.07 4.81 -6.34
C LYS A 2 -9.46 4.45 -4.99
N LEU A 3 -8.81 3.31 -4.93
CA LEU A 3 -8.13 2.86 -3.73
C LEU A 3 -6.61 2.91 -3.94
N TYR A 4 -5.93 3.58 -3.02
CA TYR A 4 -4.48 3.69 -3.00
C TYR A 4 -3.95 2.97 -1.77
N ALA A 5 -2.82 2.30 -1.92
CA ALA A 5 -2.19 1.60 -0.80
C ALA A 5 -0.81 2.18 -0.48
N ILE A 6 -0.48 2.19 0.79
CA ILE A 6 0.87 2.48 1.28
C ILE A 6 1.37 1.24 1.99
N CYS A 7 2.46 0.67 1.49
CA CYS A 7 3.07 -0.53 2.05
C CYS A 7 4.45 -0.18 2.62
N LEU A 8 4.60 -0.33 3.93
CA LEU A 8 5.88 -0.13 4.61
C LEU A 8 6.46 -1.50 4.93
N ILE A 9 7.63 -1.78 4.39
CA ILE A 9 8.22 -3.13 4.39
C ILE A 9 9.65 -3.14 4.90
N LYS A 10 10.06 -4.30 5.42
CA LYS A 10 11.46 -4.59 5.76
C LYS A 10 11.68 -6.09 5.77
N ASP A 11 12.67 -6.57 5.00
CA ASP A 11 13.11 -7.98 4.97
C ASP A 11 11.97 -8.98 4.76
N GLU A 12 11.19 -8.76 3.69
CA GLU A 12 10.04 -9.58 3.32
C GLU A 12 10.18 -10.19 1.93
N ASP A 13 11.40 -10.56 1.53
CA ASP A 13 11.67 -11.04 0.17
C ASP A 13 10.98 -12.36 -0.18
N ASP A 14 10.56 -13.12 0.83
CA ASP A 14 9.83 -14.38 0.65
C ASP A 14 8.35 -14.19 0.28
N ILE A 15 7.77 -13.02 0.55
CA ILE A 15 6.33 -12.83 0.39
C ILE A 15 5.94 -11.56 -0.38
N ILE A 16 6.84 -10.59 -0.50
CA ILE A 16 6.47 -9.26 -1.02
C ILE A 16 5.90 -9.30 -2.45
N GLU A 17 6.39 -10.20 -3.29
CA GLU A 17 5.86 -10.33 -4.65
C GLU A 17 4.39 -10.73 -4.65
N GLN A 18 4.03 -11.75 -3.86
CA GLN A 18 2.65 -12.20 -3.76
C GLN A 18 1.76 -11.10 -3.17
N THR A 19 2.23 -10.40 -2.14
CA THR A 19 1.47 -9.33 -1.51
C THR A 19 1.13 -8.22 -2.49
N LEU A 20 2.13 -7.73 -3.22
CA LEU A 20 1.94 -6.62 -4.16
C LEU A 20 1.11 -7.03 -5.38
N THR A 21 1.36 -8.20 -5.96
CA THR A 21 0.62 -8.67 -7.12
C THR A 21 -0.84 -8.96 -6.77
N TYR A 22 -1.11 -9.45 -5.58
CA TYR A 22 -2.48 -9.64 -5.11
C TYR A 22 -3.19 -8.29 -4.94
N ALA A 23 -2.55 -7.32 -4.30
CA ALA A 23 -3.13 -6.01 -4.03
C ALA A 23 -3.42 -5.21 -5.31
N MET A 24 -2.69 -5.46 -6.40
CA MET A 24 -2.92 -4.80 -7.69
C MET A 24 -4.34 -5.01 -8.23
N HIS A 25 -5.00 -6.10 -7.83
CA HIS A 25 -6.35 -6.39 -8.33
C HIS A 25 -7.39 -5.37 -7.88
N TYR A 26 -7.13 -4.66 -6.78
CA TYR A 26 -8.09 -3.70 -6.24
C TYR A 26 -7.51 -2.31 -5.97
N CYS A 27 -6.19 -2.14 -6.04
CA CYS A 27 -5.56 -0.85 -5.83
C CYS A 27 -5.23 -0.15 -7.15
N GLU A 28 -5.52 1.14 -7.22
CA GLU A 28 -5.12 1.97 -8.34
C GLU A 28 -3.60 2.14 -8.39
N LYS A 29 -2.99 2.41 -7.21
CA LYS A 29 -1.55 2.50 -7.04
C LYS A 29 -1.16 1.97 -5.68
N ILE A 30 0.05 1.40 -5.60
CA ILE A 30 0.65 0.90 -4.37
C ILE A 30 1.99 1.61 -4.19
N PHE A 31 2.08 2.46 -3.18
CA PHE A 31 3.31 3.16 -2.82
C PHE A 31 4.07 2.33 -1.81
N VAL A 32 5.30 1.96 -2.14
CA VAL A 32 6.11 1.08 -1.30
C VAL A 32 7.26 1.87 -0.69
N ILE A 33 7.37 1.80 0.64
CA ILE A 33 8.50 2.34 1.40
C ILE A 33 9.27 1.16 1.97
N ASP A 34 10.54 1.05 1.63
CA ASP A 34 11.43 0.04 2.21
C ASP A 34 12.18 0.65 3.39
N ASN A 35 12.03 0.05 4.56
CA ASN A 35 12.65 0.55 5.78
C ASN A 35 14.02 -0.12 6.02
N GLY A 36 14.86 -0.13 5.01
CA GLY A 36 16.24 -0.59 5.14
C GLY A 36 16.40 -2.10 5.07
N SER A 37 15.72 -2.78 4.13
CA SER A 37 15.88 -4.22 3.95
C SER A 37 17.33 -4.57 3.60
N SER A 38 17.82 -5.64 4.24
CA SER A 38 19.13 -6.20 3.95
C SER A 38 19.08 -7.38 2.98
N ASP A 39 17.88 -7.87 2.68
CA ASP A 39 17.63 -8.96 1.74
C ASP A 39 17.28 -8.42 0.34
N ARG A 40 16.59 -9.22 -0.47
CA ARG A 40 16.22 -8.86 -1.84
C ARG A 40 14.92 -8.09 -1.95
N THR A 41 14.27 -7.74 -0.84
CA THR A 41 12.95 -7.09 -0.83
C THR A 41 12.88 -5.88 -1.75
N TRP A 42 13.80 -4.92 -1.57
CA TRP A 42 13.77 -3.69 -2.36
C TRP A 42 14.01 -3.94 -3.84
N LYS A 43 14.92 -4.86 -4.16
CA LYS A 43 15.21 -5.23 -5.55
C LYS A 43 13.96 -5.84 -6.21
N ILE A 44 13.24 -6.71 -5.49
CA ILE A 44 12.01 -7.31 -5.99
C ILE A 44 10.96 -6.24 -6.29
N VAL A 45 10.79 -5.27 -5.39
CA VAL A 45 9.86 -4.16 -5.60
C VAL A 45 10.21 -3.37 -6.86
N GLN A 46 11.49 -3.05 -7.05
CA GLN A 46 11.96 -2.33 -8.22
C GLN A 46 11.73 -3.12 -9.52
N GLU A 47 11.98 -4.40 -9.50
CA GLU A 47 11.73 -5.29 -10.65
C GLU A 47 10.25 -5.36 -10.98
N LEU A 48 9.39 -5.49 -9.98
CA LEU A 48 7.93 -5.52 -10.18
C LEU A 48 7.42 -4.20 -10.76
N SER A 49 8.00 -3.08 -10.37
CA SER A 49 7.58 -1.77 -10.88
C SER A 49 7.81 -1.60 -12.38
N THR A 50 8.76 -2.33 -12.95
CA THR A 50 9.01 -2.30 -14.40
C THR A 50 7.94 -3.07 -15.17
N GLN A 51 7.34 -4.08 -14.57
CA GLN A 51 6.25 -4.89 -15.13
C GLN A 51 4.88 -4.28 -14.87
N TYR A 52 4.69 -3.70 -13.69
CA TYR A 52 3.41 -3.22 -13.20
C TYR A 52 3.52 -1.75 -12.79
N PRO A 53 3.11 -0.80 -13.63
CA PRO A 53 3.21 0.63 -13.33
C PRO A 53 2.45 1.07 -12.07
N GLN A 54 1.49 0.26 -11.60
CA GLN A 54 0.74 0.51 -10.37
C GLN A 54 1.61 0.38 -9.11
N ILE A 55 2.70 -0.39 -9.19
CA ILE A 55 3.63 -0.58 -8.07
C ILE A 55 4.69 0.51 -8.15
N ILE A 56 4.71 1.37 -7.14
CA ILE A 56 5.61 2.54 -7.10
C ILE A 56 6.61 2.37 -5.97
N PRO A 57 7.90 2.12 -6.28
CA PRO A 57 8.95 2.10 -5.26
C PRO A 57 9.24 3.53 -4.83
N TYR A 58 8.50 4.01 -3.83
CA TYR A 58 8.50 5.40 -3.43
C TYR A 58 9.82 5.82 -2.80
N SER A 59 10.29 5.08 -1.80
CA SER A 59 11.56 5.38 -1.15
C SER A 59 12.11 4.20 -0.37
N GLN A 60 13.43 4.22 -0.17
CA GLN A 60 14.12 3.35 0.78
C GLN A 60 14.77 4.24 1.83
N THR A 61 14.54 3.95 3.10
CA THR A 61 15.07 4.72 4.22
C THR A 61 15.62 3.79 5.29
N PHE A 62 16.72 4.20 5.93
CA PHE A 62 17.32 3.49 7.04
C PHE A 62 16.99 4.15 8.39
N GLU A 63 16.05 5.09 8.40
CA GLU A 63 15.54 5.69 9.61
C GLU A 63 14.78 4.66 10.47
N PRO A 64 14.67 4.89 11.80
CA PRO A 64 13.90 4.00 12.66
C PRO A 64 12.47 3.83 12.15
N PHE A 65 11.92 2.63 12.32
CA PHE A 65 10.54 2.34 11.95
C PHE A 65 9.58 3.31 12.63
N SER A 66 8.65 3.86 11.85
CA SER A 66 7.65 4.78 12.35
C SER A 66 6.46 4.82 11.40
N ASP A 67 5.25 4.88 11.93
CA ASP A 67 4.06 5.13 11.12
C ASP A 67 4.09 6.49 10.43
N GLY A 68 4.90 7.42 10.93
CA GLY A 68 5.14 8.70 10.27
C GLY A 68 5.71 8.56 8.85
N LEU A 69 6.38 7.46 8.55
CA LEU A 69 6.88 7.19 7.20
C LEU A 69 5.73 7.10 6.19
N ARG A 70 4.59 6.52 6.58
CA ARG A 70 3.39 6.48 5.73
C ARG A 70 2.80 7.87 5.52
N ALA A 71 2.86 8.72 6.53
CA ALA A 71 2.35 10.07 6.46
C ALA A 71 3.08 10.91 5.41
N ILE A 72 4.37 10.65 5.17
CA ILE A 72 5.14 11.36 4.15
C ILE A 72 4.53 11.12 2.77
N VAL A 73 4.20 9.89 2.44
CA VAL A 73 3.56 9.55 1.16
C VAL A 73 2.20 10.20 1.06
N TYR A 74 1.39 10.09 2.09
CA TYR A 74 0.06 10.69 2.11
C TYR A 74 0.13 12.20 1.89
N ASN A 75 1.02 12.89 2.58
CA ASN A 75 1.16 14.34 2.47
C ASN A 75 1.62 14.79 1.07
N ASP A 76 2.44 13.98 0.39
CA ASP A 76 2.90 14.29 -0.94
C ASP A 76 1.80 14.17 -2.01
N ILE A 77 0.90 13.22 -1.84
CA ILE A 77 0.03 12.75 -2.91
C ILE A 77 -1.44 13.14 -2.71
N HIS A 78 -1.89 13.37 -1.47
CA HIS A 78 -3.30 13.59 -1.17
C HIS A 78 -3.91 14.76 -1.94
N GLN A 79 -3.11 15.75 -2.32
CA GLN A 79 -3.59 16.92 -3.08
C GLN A 79 -4.04 16.56 -4.50
N ASP A 80 -3.53 15.46 -5.04
CA ASP A 80 -3.85 14.99 -6.38
C ASP A 80 -5.06 14.06 -6.38
N LEU A 81 -5.65 13.81 -5.22
CA LEU A 81 -6.76 12.88 -5.05
C LEU A 81 -8.06 13.61 -4.80
N THR A 82 -9.17 12.92 -5.05
CA THR A 82 -10.51 13.44 -4.77
C THR A 82 -11.00 12.94 -3.40
N ASP A 83 -12.04 13.59 -2.86
CA ASP A 83 -12.65 13.18 -1.60
C ASP A 83 -13.27 11.79 -1.64
N SER A 84 -13.51 11.25 -2.84
CA SER A 84 -14.05 9.90 -3.01
C SER A 84 -12.98 8.81 -3.06
N ASP A 85 -11.71 9.17 -3.01
CA ASP A 85 -10.60 8.22 -3.02
C ASP A 85 -10.27 7.78 -1.58
N TRP A 86 -9.77 6.55 -1.47
CA TRP A 86 -9.49 5.93 -0.17
C TRP A 86 -8.05 5.44 -0.09
N TRP A 87 -7.52 5.39 1.12
CA TRP A 87 -6.19 4.89 1.43
C TRP A 87 -6.27 3.60 2.21
N LEU A 88 -5.46 2.63 1.81
CA LEU A 88 -5.31 1.36 2.50
C LEU A 88 -3.91 1.27 3.09
N ARG A 89 -3.84 0.95 4.37
CA ARG A 89 -2.59 0.55 5.00
C ARG A 89 -2.38 -0.93 4.68
N LEU A 90 -1.38 -1.22 3.86
CA LEU A 90 -1.08 -2.58 3.43
C LEU A 90 0.17 -3.08 4.14
N ASP A 91 0.03 -4.13 4.92
CA ASP A 91 1.18 -4.82 5.51
C ASP A 91 1.64 -5.93 4.57
N SER A 92 2.96 -6.18 4.53
CA SER A 92 3.56 -7.07 3.54
C SER A 92 3.13 -8.53 3.65
N ASP A 93 2.62 -8.94 4.79
CA ASP A 93 2.18 -10.30 5.06
C ASP A 93 0.64 -10.44 5.06
N GLU A 94 -0.09 -9.38 4.69
CA GLU A 94 -1.54 -9.41 4.69
C GLU A 94 -2.12 -9.73 3.30
N PHE A 95 -3.06 -10.66 3.30
CA PHE A 95 -3.90 -10.97 2.13
C PHE A 95 -5.35 -10.78 2.53
N LEU A 96 -6.02 -9.84 1.90
CA LEU A 96 -7.41 -9.56 2.21
C LEU A 96 -8.30 -10.70 1.66
N ALA A 97 -9.21 -11.20 2.49
CA ALA A 97 -10.11 -12.30 2.11
C ALA A 97 -11.08 -11.90 1.00
N GLU A 98 -11.45 -10.61 0.96
CA GLU A 98 -12.36 -10.06 -0.03
C GLU A 98 -11.78 -8.75 -0.58
N ASP A 99 -12.27 -8.34 -1.75
CA ASP A 99 -11.93 -7.05 -2.32
C ASP A 99 -12.41 -5.93 -1.37
N PRO A 100 -11.48 -5.12 -0.83
CA PRO A 100 -11.84 -4.08 0.14
C PRO A 100 -12.76 -3.00 -0.44
N ARG A 101 -12.87 -2.87 -1.76
CA ARG A 101 -13.75 -1.89 -2.39
C ARG A 101 -15.21 -2.12 -2.03
N ILE A 102 -15.61 -3.36 -1.77
CA ILE A 102 -16.98 -3.69 -1.35
C ILE A 102 -17.30 -3.04 -0.02
N GLU A 103 -16.42 -3.20 0.97
CA GLU A 103 -16.57 -2.59 2.29
C GLU A 103 -16.50 -1.07 2.25
N ILE A 104 -15.65 -0.53 1.37
CA ILE A 104 -15.51 0.91 1.20
C ILE A 104 -16.81 1.52 0.66
N VAL A 105 -17.41 0.92 -0.36
CA VAL A 105 -18.69 1.39 -0.92
C VAL A 105 -19.77 1.38 0.16
N ARG A 106 -19.83 0.32 0.95
CA ARG A 106 -20.79 0.23 2.07
C ARG A 106 -20.55 1.34 3.08
N ALA A 107 -19.29 1.58 3.48
CA ALA A 107 -18.94 2.63 4.43
C ALA A 107 -19.28 4.01 3.91
N MET A 108 -19.06 4.29 2.63
CA MET A 108 -19.43 5.57 2.01
C MET A 108 -20.94 5.78 2.06
N THR A 109 -21.71 4.74 1.80
CA THR A 109 -23.17 4.78 1.87
C THR A 109 -23.65 5.09 3.29
N GLU A 110 -22.95 4.60 4.31
CA GLU A 110 -23.26 4.81 5.72
C GLU A 110 -22.65 6.10 6.29
N GLY A 111 -21.88 6.83 5.49
CA GLY A 111 -21.21 8.07 5.91
C GLY A 111 -19.97 7.86 6.77
N CYS A 112 -19.35 6.71 6.70
CA CYS A 112 -18.11 6.41 7.44
C CYS A 112 -16.88 6.90 6.69
N ASP A 113 -15.88 7.41 7.43
CA ASP A 113 -14.61 7.90 6.88
C ASP A 113 -13.46 6.92 7.07
N ILE A 114 -13.56 6.00 8.03
CA ILE A 114 -12.49 5.07 8.40
C ILE A 114 -13.07 3.66 8.52
N ILE A 115 -12.36 2.69 7.94
CA ILE A 115 -12.70 1.28 8.02
C ILE A 115 -11.56 0.53 8.70
N TRP A 116 -11.89 -0.23 9.74
CA TRP A 116 -10.96 -1.13 10.41
C TRP A 116 -11.24 -2.56 10.00
N SER A 117 -10.20 -3.26 9.56
CA SER A 117 -10.29 -4.67 9.20
C SER A 117 -9.46 -5.51 10.18
N TRP A 118 -10.05 -6.58 10.67
CA TRP A 118 -9.36 -7.56 11.50
C TRP A 118 -8.94 -8.75 10.63
N GLN A 119 -7.68 -9.08 10.71
CA GLN A 119 -7.12 -10.21 9.98
C GLN A 119 -6.33 -11.11 10.90
#